data_173c7f7ef226e5d21e4ac81650721e22
#
_entry.id   173c7f7ef226e5d21e4ac81650721e22
#
_cell.length_a   1.000
_cell.length_b   1.000
_cell.length_c   1.000
_cell.angle_alpha   90.00
_cell.angle_beta   90.00
_cell.angle_gamma   90.00
#
_symmetry.space_group_name_H-M   'P 1'
#
loop_
_entity.id
_entity.type
_entity.pdbx_description
1 polymer ?
#
loop_
_entity_poly.entity_id
_entity_poly.type
_entity_poly.pdbx_seq_one_letter_code
_entity_poly.pdbx_strand_id
1 'polypeptide(L)'
;MEHIELLFKSIFIDNMVFATFLGMCSYLAVSKKVPTANGLGAAVLFVLTITVPLNWLLDTYVLQDGAMKWLHPSFEEYNLDFLSFILFIATIATMVQLVEIIVEKFSPALYNSLGIFLPLIAVNCAILGGSLFMQSREIPSIELALTYGIGSGIGWWLAILALASIREKIRYSNVPAPLRGLGITFIITGLMAIGFMSFGGMLTGGDEAPKTTTEEIVLDSDSEDYINEEDQILMDTNNDIE
;
A
#
# COMPACT_ATOMS: atom_id res chain seq x y z
N MET A 1 19.38 -8.19 14.60
CA MET A 1 18.45 -9.28 14.25
C MET A 1 17.13 -8.68 13.76
N GLU A 2 16.65 -7.67 14.43
CA GLU A 2 15.37 -6.96 14.15
C GLU A 2 15.23 -6.45 12.71
N HIS A 3 16.27 -5.85 12.13
CA HIS A 3 16.26 -5.37 10.73
C HIS A 3 16.07 -6.49 9.70
N ILE A 4 16.70 -7.65 9.91
CA ILE A 4 16.60 -8.78 8.97
C ILE A 4 15.21 -9.40 9.05
N GLU A 5 14.68 -9.53 10.24
CA GLU A 5 13.34 -10.04 10.49
C GLU A 5 12.27 -9.11 9.87
N LEU A 6 12.39 -7.80 10.12
CA LEU A 6 11.51 -6.78 9.54
C LEU A 6 11.58 -6.79 8.01
N LEU A 7 12.79 -6.87 7.45
CA LEU A 7 12.99 -6.91 6.00
C LEU A 7 12.33 -8.14 5.38
N PHE A 8 12.56 -9.32 5.96
CA PHE A 8 11.96 -10.56 5.47
C PHE A 8 10.42 -10.54 5.61
N LYS A 9 9.92 -10.05 6.74
CA LYS A 9 8.48 -9.88 6.99
C LYS A 9 7.86 -8.94 5.96
N SER A 10 8.48 -7.81 5.67
CA SER A 10 7.98 -6.83 4.70
C SER A 10 7.99 -7.34 3.25
N ILE A 11 8.94 -8.22 2.89
CA ILE A 11 9.02 -8.77 1.53
C ILE A 11 7.96 -9.84 1.30
N PHE A 12 7.80 -10.79 2.23
CA PHE A 12 7.02 -12.00 2.02
C PHE A 12 5.66 -12.00 2.71
N ILE A 13 5.61 -11.60 3.99
CA ILE A 13 4.37 -11.68 4.79
C ILE A 13 3.50 -10.45 4.56
N ASP A 14 4.07 -9.27 4.77
CA ASP A 14 3.38 -7.99 4.63
C ASP A 14 3.56 -7.40 3.22
N ASN A 15 3.57 -8.26 2.20
CA ASN A 15 3.71 -7.83 0.82
C ASN A 15 2.53 -6.95 0.41
N MET A 16 2.82 -5.72 -0.04
CA MET A 16 1.80 -4.72 -0.39
C MET A 16 0.81 -5.21 -1.45
N VAL A 17 1.23 -6.09 -2.37
CA VAL A 17 0.35 -6.61 -3.42
C VAL A 17 -0.49 -7.77 -2.92
N PHE A 18 0.14 -8.73 -2.25
CA PHE A 18 -0.53 -10.00 -1.90
C PHE A 18 -1.30 -9.94 -0.59
N ALA A 19 -0.83 -9.18 0.40
CA ALA A 19 -1.50 -9.06 1.69
C ALA A 19 -2.62 -7.99 1.68
N THR A 20 -2.38 -6.85 1.04
CA THR A 20 -3.27 -5.69 1.11
C THR A 20 -3.86 -5.24 -0.23
N PHE A 21 -3.48 -5.89 -1.34
CA PHE A 21 -3.89 -5.55 -2.71
C PHE A 21 -3.59 -4.11 -3.13
N LEU A 22 -2.64 -3.46 -2.47
CA LEU A 22 -2.25 -2.09 -2.78
C LEU A 22 -1.32 -2.04 -4.01
N GLY A 23 -1.55 -1.04 -4.85
CA GLY A 23 -0.79 -0.87 -6.08
C GLY A 23 -1.23 -1.76 -7.23
N MET A 24 -2.42 -2.38 -7.15
CA MET A 24 -2.95 -3.25 -8.21
C MET A 24 -3.14 -2.54 -9.54
N CYS A 25 -3.44 -1.24 -9.55
CA CYS A 25 -3.61 -0.46 -10.77
C CYS A 25 -2.34 -0.47 -11.64
N SER A 26 -1.20 -0.12 -11.07
CA SER A 26 0.10 -0.15 -11.75
C SER A 26 0.59 -1.58 -12.01
N TYR A 27 0.39 -2.48 -11.05
CA TYR A 27 0.71 -3.90 -11.13
C TYR A 27 0.04 -4.59 -12.34
N LEU A 28 -1.26 -4.39 -12.55
CA LEU A 28 -2.00 -4.96 -13.67
C LEU A 28 -1.68 -4.29 -15.01
N ALA A 29 -1.53 -2.96 -15.00
CA ALA A 29 -1.30 -2.19 -16.22
C ALA A 29 0.05 -2.50 -16.86
N VAL A 30 1.11 -2.62 -16.05
CA VAL A 30 2.50 -2.68 -16.52
C VAL A 30 3.05 -4.10 -16.61
N SER A 31 2.40 -5.09 -16.02
CA SER A 31 2.84 -6.50 -16.02
C SER A 31 2.70 -7.24 -17.37
N LYS A 32 2.47 -6.52 -18.48
CA LYS A 32 2.34 -7.13 -19.83
C LYS A 32 3.67 -7.55 -20.44
N LYS A 33 4.78 -6.90 -20.06
CA LYS A 33 6.14 -7.16 -20.56
C LYS A 33 7.12 -7.15 -19.41
N VAL A 34 7.97 -8.15 -19.33
CA VAL A 34 9.00 -8.26 -18.27
C VAL A 34 9.96 -7.07 -18.20
N PRO A 35 10.52 -6.54 -19.32
CA PRO A 35 11.42 -5.39 -19.26
C PRO A 35 10.77 -4.15 -18.68
N THR A 36 9.51 -3.87 -19.05
CA THR A 36 8.77 -2.70 -18.54
C THR A 36 8.40 -2.88 -17.05
N ALA A 37 8.01 -4.09 -16.65
CA ALA A 37 7.72 -4.43 -15.25
C ALA A 37 8.96 -4.30 -14.37
N ASN A 38 10.14 -4.72 -14.88
CA ASN A 38 11.41 -4.57 -14.17
C ASN A 38 11.79 -3.10 -13.96
N GLY A 39 11.65 -2.28 -14.99
CA GLY A 39 11.93 -0.84 -14.90
C GLY A 39 11.02 -0.13 -13.91
N LEU A 40 9.72 -0.41 -13.95
CA LEU A 40 8.77 0.16 -13.01
C LEU A 40 9.01 -0.34 -11.57
N GLY A 41 9.30 -1.64 -11.40
CA GLY A 41 9.60 -2.21 -10.08
C GLY A 41 10.81 -1.55 -9.43
N ALA A 42 11.89 -1.35 -10.20
CA ALA A 42 13.08 -0.64 -9.72
C ALA A 42 12.78 0.82 -9.36
N ALA A 43 11.95 1.51 -10.16
CA ALA A 43 11.54 2.89 -9.87
C ALA A 43 10.70 2.98 -8.58
N VAL A 44 9.74 2.07 -8.39
CA VAL A 44 8.92 2.01 -7.17
C VAL A 44 9.77 1.70 -5.94
N LEU A 45 10.72 0.76 -6.04
CA LEU A 45 11.69 0.47 -4.97
C LEU A 45 12.47 1.72 -4.58
N PHE A 46 12.99 2.46 -5.57
CA PHE A 46 13.75 3.68 -5.33
C PHE A 46 12.90 4.75 -4.65
N VAL A 47 11.69 4.97 -5.13
CA VAL A 47 10.75 5.93 -4.54
C VAL A 47 10.40 5.54 -3.10
N LEU A 48 10.04 4.28 -2.82
CA LEU A 48 9.72 3.81 -1.47
C LEU A 48 10.90 3.97 -0.50
N THR A 49 12.12 3.69 -0.97
CA THR A 49 13.33 3.82 -0.15
C THR A 49 13.57 5.26 0.32
N ILE A 50 13.16 6.24 -0.47
CA ILE A 50 13.32 7.67 -0.13
C ILE A 50 12.10 8.21 0.60
N THR A 51 10.89 7.89 0.13
CA THR A 51 9.64 8.47 0.65
C THR A 51 9.25 7.95 2.02
N VAL A 52 9.49 6.68 2.34
CA VAL A 52 9.11 6.13 3.66
C VAL A 52 9.89 6.79 4.80
N PRO A 53 11.24 6.86 4.78
CA PRO A 53 11.98 7.55 5.84
C PRO A 53 11.73 9.07 5.84
N LEU A 54 11.44 9.68 4.68
CA LEU A 54 11.11 11.10 4.62
C LEU A 54 9.75 11.37 5.27
N ASN A 55 8.75 10.53 4.99
CA ASN A 55 7.45 10.61 5.63
C ASN A 55 7.52 10.32 7.14
N TRP A 56 8.40 9.40 7.57
CA TRP A 56 8.67 9.17 8.97
C TRP A 56 9.24 10.43 9.65
N LEU A 57 10.16 11.12 8.97
CA LEU A 57 10.73 12.36 9.48
C LEU A 57 9.65 13.45 9.61
N LEU A 58 8.78 13.58 8.62
CA LEU A 58 7.65 14.52 8.66
C LEU A 58 6.66 14.16 9.75
N ASP A 59 6.33 12.88 9.92
CA ASP A 59 5.44 12.39 10.97
C ASP A 59 6.00 12.76 12.35
N THR A 60 7.25 12.43 12.60
CA THR A 60 7.90 12.65 13.90
C THR A 60 8.11 14.14 14.23
N TYR A 61 8.47 14.98 13.24
CA TYR A 61 8.82 16.38 13.50
C TYR A 61 7.69 17.38 13.29
N VAL A 62 6.64 17.02 12.55
CA VAL A 62 5.56 17.95 12.17
C VAL A 62 4.20 17.50 12.70
N LEU A 63 3.90 16.19 12.68
CA LEU A 63 2.58 15.68 12.99
C LEU A 63 2.42 15.20 14.43
N GLN A 64 3.49 14.75 15.07
CA GLN A 64 3.43 14.21 16.41
C GLN A 64 2.95 15.27 17.41
N ASP A 65 2.12 14.88 18.36
CA ASP A 65 1.56 15.76 19.37
C ASP A 65 2.66 16.56 20.09
N GLY A 66 2.60 17.87 19.94
CA GLY A 66 3.60 18.78 20.52
C GLY A 66 4.85 19.03 19.66
N ALA A 67 4.96 18.48 18.47
CA ALA A 67 6.08 18.78 17.56
C ALA A 67 6.11 20.27 17.17
N MET A 68 4.96 20.93 17.05
CA MET A 68 4.83 22.35 16.71
C MET A 68 4.92 23.31 17.92
N LYS A 69 5.29 22.84 19.12
CA LYS A 69 5.48 23.70 20.30
C LYS A 69 6.48 24.84 20.07
N TRP A 70 7.44 24.63 19.18
CA TRP A 70 8.44 25.65 18.85
C TRP A 70 7.89 26.77 17.95
N LEU A 71 6.75 26.54 17.26
CA LEU A 71 6.16 27.53 16.37
C LEU A 71 5.11 28.40 17.06
N HIS A 72 4.20 27.83 17.86
CA HIS A 72 3.24 28.57 18.67
C HIS A 72 2.56 27.66 19.72
N PRO A 73 2.41 28.13 20.98
CA PRO A 73 1.82 27.34 22.07
C PRO A 73 0.31 27.07 21.91
N SER A 74 -0.38 27.73 20.99
CA SER A 74 -1.83 27.54 20.76
C SER A 74 -2.18 26.31 19.90
N PHE A 75 -1.18 25.61 19.33
CA PHE A 75 -1.40 24.43 18.47
C PHE A 75 -1.36 23.09 19.23
N GLU A 76 -1.26 23.12 20.56
CA GLU A 76 -1.17 21.93 21.40
C GLU A 76 -2.49 21.13 21.49
N GLU A 77 -3.62 21.73 21.10
CA GLU A 77 -4.98 21.16 21.25
C GLU A 77 -5.61 20.62 19.94
N TYR A 78 -4.91 20.76 18.81
CA TYR A 78 -5.43 20.32 17.52
C TYR A 78 -4.76 19.02 17.08
N ASN A 79 -5.54 17.94 17.01
CA ASN A 79 -5.10 16.69 16.39
C ASN A 79 -4.95 16.89 14.88
N LEU A 80 -3.70 16.88 14.41
CA LEU A 80 -3.35 17.06 12.99
C LEU A 80 -3.31 15.74 12.21
N ASP A 81 -3.79 14.65 12.79
CA ASP A 81 -3.82 13.32 12.12
C ASP A 81 -4.50 13.34 10.77
N PHE A 82 -5.53 14.16 10.60
CA PHE A 82 -6.18 14.36 9.30
C PHE A 82 -5.25 15.00 8.26
N LEU A 83 -4.32 15.85 8.69
CA LEU A 83 -3.33 16.45 7.79
C LEU A 83 -2.24 15.48 7.36
N SER A 84 -2.00 14.40 8.11
CA SER A 84 -0.95 13.41 7.81
C SER A 84 -1.14 12.82 6.42
N PHE A 85 -2.36 12.43 6.11
CA PHE A 85 -2.72 11.85 4.82
C PHE A 85 -2.42 12.80 3.63
N ILE A 86 -2.80 14.06 3.76
CA ILE A 86 -2.57 15.08 2.72
C ILE A 86 -1.08 15.38 2.59
N LEU A 87 -0.35 15.50 3.69
CA LEU A 87 1.09 15.72 3.69
C LEU A 87 1.86 14.57 3.06
N PHE A 88 1.49 13.33 3.37
CA PHE A 88 2.14 12.16 2.76
C PHE A 88 1.93 12.12 1.25
N ILE A 89 0.71 12.38 0.76
CA ILE A 89 0.43 12.44 -0.68
C ILE A 89 1.25 13.56 -1.34
N ALA A 90 1.30 14.75 -0.73
CA ALA A 90 2.05 15.87 -1.26
C ALA A 90 3.57 15.57 -1.33
N THR A 91 4.11 14.93 -0.29
CA THR A 91 5.51 14.52 -0.23
C THR A 91 5.83 13.46 -1.29
N ILE A 92 4.96 12.45 -1.43
CA ILE A 92 5.12 11.40 -2.44
C ILE A 92 5.08 12.01 -3.84
N ALA A 93 4.11 12.89 -4.13
CA ALA A 93 3.99 13.55 -5.43
C ALA A 93 5.24 14.38 -5.76
N THR A 94 5.76 15.13 -4.79
CA THR A 94 6.97 15.94 -4.96
C THR A 94 8.20 15.07 -5.23
N MET A 95 8.36 13.97 -4.49
CA MET A 95 9.48 13.05 -4.67
C MET A 95 9.41 12.31 -6.00
N VAL A 96 8.23 11.88 -6.42
CA VAL A 96 8.06 11.23 -7.73
C VAL A 96 8.37 12.18 -8.87
N GLN A 97 7.95 13.44 -8.77
CA GLN A 97 8.28 14.48 -9.76
C GLN A 97 9.80 14.69 -9.87
N LEU A 98 10.50 14.69 -8.73
CA LEU A 98 11.96 14.79 -8.71
C LEU A 98 12.62 13.57 -9.38
N VAL A 99 12.12 12.37 -9.08
CA VAL A 99 12.59 11.12 -9.72
C VAL A 99 12.33 11.13 -11.23
N GLU A 100 11.19 11.65 -11.67
CA GLU A 100 10.87 11.79 -13.09
C GLU A 100 11.90 12.65 -13.81
N ILE A 101 12.23 13.83 -13.29
CA ILE A 101 13.26 14.72 -13.84
C ILE A 101 14.64 14.05 -13.88
N ILE A 102 14.99 13.29 -12.85
CA ILE A 102 16.24 12.55 -12.79
C ILE A 102 16.29 11.46 -13.86
N VAL A 103 15.23 10.65 -13.98
CA VAL A 103 15.16 9.56 -14.97
C VAL A 103 15.17 10.11 -16.39
N GLU A 104 14.46 11.20 -16.67
CA GLU A 104 14.48 11.87 -17.98
C GLU A 104 15.89 12.31 -18.37
N LYS A 105 16.65 12.85 -17.43
CA LYS A 105 18.01 13.36 -17.68
C LYS A 105 19.07 12.26 -17.81
N PHE A 106 18.99 11.21 -16.98
CA PHE A 106 20.03 10.18 -16.91
C PHE A 106 19.78 8.99 -17.83
N SER A 107 18.53 8.66 -18.12
CA SER A 107 18.18 7.49 -18.94
C SER A 107 16.98 7.76 -19.85
N PRO A 108 17.17 8.47 -20.98
CA PRO A 108 16.11 8.76 -21.94
C PRO A 108 15.45 7.52 -22.52
N ALA A 109 16.20 6.41 -22.66
CA ALA A 109 15.68 5.14 -23.15
C ALA A 109 14.68 4.51 -22.17
N LEU A 110 14.96 4.59 -20.86
CA LEU A 110 14.05 4.13 -19.81
C LEU A 110 12.84 5.06 -19.71
N TYR A 111 13.04 6.37 -19.82
CA TYR A 111 11.97 7.36 -19.85
C TYR A 111 10.99 7.12 -21.00
N ASN A 112 11.46 6.89 -22.21
CA ASN A 112 10.60 6.57 -23.35
C ASN A 112 9.83 5.25 -23.19
N SER A 113 10.40 4.28 -22.49
CA SER A 113 9.73 3.01 -22.18
C SER A 113 8.69 3.11 -21.06
N LEU A 114 8.96 3.96 -20.07
CA LEU A 114 8.13 4.15 -18.87
C LEU A 114 7.26 5.41 -18.94
N GLY A 115 7.46 6.31 -19.89
CA GLY A 115 6.97 7.69 -19.89
C GLY A 115 5.47 7.87 -19.63
N ILE A 116 4.63 6.93 -20.09
CA ILE A 116 3.18 6.95 -19.81
C ILE A 116 2.89 6.43 -18.39
N PHE A 117 3.79 5.62 -17.82
CA PHE A 117 3.59 4.96 -16.53
C PHE A 117 4.25 5.70 -15.35
N LEU A 118 5.12 6.70 -15.63
CA LEU A 118 5.75 7.48 -14.57
C LEU A 118 4.74 8.25 -13.70
N PRO A 119 3.74 8.96 -14.25
CA PRO A 119 2.69 9.58 -13.44
C PRO A 119 1.90 8.57 -12.59
N LEU A 120 1.83 7.31 -13.05
CA LEU A 120 1.17 6.23 -12.32
C LEU A 120 1.92 5.84 -11.03
N ILE A 121 3.20 6.17 -10.92
CA ILE A 121 3.98 5.96 -9.69
C ILE A 121 3.54 6.96 -8.61
N ALA A 122 3.25 8.21 -8.97
CA ALA A 122 2.82 9.24 -8.03
C ALA A 122 1.49 8.91 -7.34
N VAL A 123 0.57 8.27 -8.08
CA VAL A 123 -0.74 7.84 -7.56
C VAL A 123 -0.76 6.36 -7.17
N ASN A 124 0.40 5.74 -6.99
CA ASN A 124 0.49 4.34 -6.61
C ASN A 124 0.13 4.13 -5.15
N CYS A 125 -0.99 3.46 -4.91
CA CYS A 125 -1.48 3.18 -3.56
C CYS A 125 -0.50 2.33 -2.72
N ALA A 126 0.44 1.59 -3.32
CA ALA A 126 1.46 0.87 -2.56
C ALA A 126 2.45 1.81 -1.88
N ILE A 127 2.80 2.93 -2.52
CA ILE A 127 3.71 3.92 -1.94
C ILE A 127 3.02 4.68 -0.79
N LEU A 128 1.78 5.09 -1.02
CA LEU A 128 0.97 5.71 0.02
C LEU A 128 0.71 4.74 1.18
N GLY A 129 0.32 3.50 0.87
CA GLY A 129 0.12 2.45 1.85
C GLY A 129 1.36 2.14 2.68
N GLY A 130 2.55 2.12 2.05
CA GLY A 130 3.82 1.98 2.76
C GLY A 130 4.04 3.07 3.81
N SER A 131 3.71 4.31 3.48
CA SER A 131 3.81 5.44 4.43
C SER A 131 2.76 5.36 5.54
N LEU A 132 1.52 4.99 5.24
CA LEU A 132 0.47 4.83 6.23
C LEU A 132 0.72 3.64 7.17
N PHE A 133 1.20 2.51 6.65
CA PHE A 133 1.57 1.37 7.50
C PHE A 133 2.80 1.64 8.36
N MET A 134 3.74 2.46 7.88
CA MET A 134 4.85 2.94 8.70
C MET A 134 4.33 3.75 9.89
N GLN A 135 3.38 4.66 9.68
CA GLN A 135 2.74 5.46 10.72
C GLN A 135 1.95 4.59 11.69
N SER A 136 1.07 3.69 11.19
CA SER A 136 0.22 2.84 12.03
C SER A 136 1.00 1.83 12.88
N ARG A 137 2.23 1.50 12.49
CA ARG A 137 3.12 0.61 13.25
C ARG A 137 4.02 1.36 14.24
N GLU A 138 3.92 2.68 14.31
CA GLU A 138 4.72 3.52 15.21
C GLU A 138 6.21 3.16 15.19
N ILE A 139 6.81 3.08 13.99
CA ILE A 139 8.21 2.65 13.82
C ILE A 139 9.13 3.60 14.59
N PRO A 140 9.91 3.10 15.58
CA PRO A 140 10.61 3.95 16.55
C PRO A 140 11.85 4.64 15.99
N SER A 141 12.39 4.19 14.84
CA SER A 141 13.64 4.74 14.30
C SER A 141 13.63 4.87 12.78
N ILE A 142 14.35 5.88 12.29
CA ILE A 142 14.54 6.12 10.86
C ILE A 142 15.19 4.94 10.13
N GLU A 143 16.07 4.20 10.82
CA GLU A 143 16.76 3.03 10.27
C GLU A 143 15.78 1.89 9.99
N LEU A 144 14.84 1.67 10.89
CA LEU A 144 13.77 0.69 10.71
C LEU A 144 12.78 1.13 9.62
N ALA A 145 12.46 2.42 9.54
CA ALA A 145 11.64 2.98 8.46
C ALA A 145 12.30 2.78 7.08
N LEU A 146 13.62 3.01 7.00
CA LEU A 146 14.39 2.75 5.78
C LEU A 146 14.36 1.26 5.42
N THR A 147 14.59 0.37 6.39
CA THR A 147 14.56 -1.09 6.19
C THR A 147 13.18 -1.55 5.72
N TYR A 148 12.12 -1.00 6.30
CA TYR A 148 10.74 -1.27 5.90
C TYR A 148 10.44 -0.79 4.48
N GLY A 149 10.89 0.42 4.11
CA GLY A 149 10.75 0.96 2.76
C GLY A 149 11.43 0.11 1.69
N ILE A 150 12.66 -0.34 1.97
CA ILE A 150 13.41 -1.24 1.08
C ILE A 150 12.69 -2.58 0.98
N GLY A 151 12.28 -3.18 2.10
CA GLY A 151 11.58 -4.46 2.13
C GLY A 151 10.27 -4.44 1.34
N SER A 152 9.44 -3.44 1.58
CA SER A 152 8.17 -3.25 0.85
C SER A 152 8.37 -3.03 -0.64
N GLY A 153 9.40 -2.25 -1.02
CA GLY A 153 9.76 -2.02 -2.42
C GLY A 153 10.23 -3.28 -3.13
N ILE A 154 11.09 -4.08 -2.50
CA ILE A 154 11.55 -5.37 -3.02
C ILE A 154 10.36 -6.34 -3.16
N GLY A 155 9.49 -6.41 -2.15
CA GLY A 155 8.30 -7.25 -2.18
C GLY A 155 7.37 -6.92 -3.35
N TRP A 156 7.10 -5.63 -3.57
CA TRP A 156 6.31 -5.15 -4.69
C TRP A 156 6.97 -5.44 -6.04
N TRP A 157 8.28 -5.24 -6.14
CA TRP A 157 9.07 -5.52 -7.35
C TRP A 157 9.06 -7.02 -7.70
N LEU A 158 9.28 -7.90 -6.73
CA LEU A 158 9.20 -9.34 -6.92
C LEU A 158 7.81 -9.78 -7.39
N ALA A 159 6.76 -9.22 -6.81
CA ALA A 159 5.39 -9.53 -7.20
C ALA A 159 5.10 -9.18 -8.66
N ILE A 160 5.47 -7.98 -9.12
CA ILE A 160 5.22 -7.56 -10.50
C ILE A 160 6.08 -8.34 -11.51
N LEU A 161 7.32 -8.68 -11.17
CA LEU A 161 8.19 -9.50 -12.01
C LEU A 161 7.63 -10.92 -12.17
N ALA A 162 7.20 -11.53 -11.09
CA ALA A 162 6.61 -12.85 -11.10
C ALA A 162 5.35 -12.88 -11.98
N LEU A 163 4.44 -11.91 -11.80
CA LEU A 163 3.26 -11.80 -12.63
C LEU A 163 3.61 -11.57 -14.11
N ALA A 164 4.53 -10.66 -14.41
CA ALA A 164 4.93 -10.36 -15.79
C ALA A 164 5.50 -11.61 -16.50
N SER A 165 6.33 -12.37 -15.79
CA SER A 165 6.92 -13.62 -16.31
C SER A 165 5.86 -14.68 -16.58
N ILE A 166 4.89 -14.84 -15.71
CA ILE A 166 3.78 -15.78 -15.89
C ILE A 166 2.89 -15.33 -17.04
N ARG A 167 2.54 -14.04 -17.14
CA ARG A 167 1.70 -13.51 -18.23
C ARG A 167 2.36 -13.65 -19.59
N GLU A 168 3.66 -13.45 -19.68
CA GLU A 168 4.41 -13.62 -20.92
C GLU A 168 4.36 -15.10 -21.39
N LYS A 169 4.46 -16.04 -20.45
CA LYS A 169 4.38 -17.48 -20.74
C LYS A 169 2.96 -17.93 -21.11
N ILE A 170 1.94 -17.42 -20.43
CA ILE A 170 0.53 -17.74 -20.72
C ILE A 170 0.07 -17.22 -22.07
N ARG A 171 0.70 -16.20 -22.59
CA ARG A 171 0.39 -15.66 -23.94
C ARG A 171 0.49 -16.70 -25.05
N TYR A 172 1.30 -17.74 -24.86
CA TYR A 172 1.45 -18.86 -25.80
C TYR A 172 0.52 -20.05 -25.49
N SER A 173 -0.29 -19.99 -24.44
CA SER A 173 -1.22 -21.04 -24.03
C SER A 173 -2.64 -20.79 -24.56
N ASN A 174 -3.40 -21.87 -24.76
CA ASN A 174 -4.81 -21.80 -25.16
C ASN A 174 -5.69 -21.47 -23.93
N VAL A 175 -5.95 -20.18 -23.75
CA VAL A 175 -6.86 -19.71 -22.69
C VAL A 175 -8.26 -19.54 -23.26
N PRO A 176 -9.34 -20.04 -22.57
CA PRO A 176 -10.72 -19.83 -22.98
C PRO A 176 -11.05 -18.34 -23.15
N ALA A 177 -11.83 -17.99 -24.16
CA ALA A 177 -12.14 -16.61 -24.52
C ALA A 177 -12.71 -15.76 -23.36
N PRO A 178 -13.57 -16.26 -22.46
CA PRO A 178 -14.10 -15.48 -21.34
C PRO A 178 -13.05 -15.08 -20.27
N LEU A 179 -12.01 -15.88 -20.12
CA LEU A 179 -10.95 -15.64 -19.12
C LEU A 179 -9.76 -14.84 -19.68
N ARG A 180 -9.73 -14.64 -21.00
CA ARG A 180 -8.60 -14.00 -21.67
C ARG A 180 -8.48 -12.53 -21.25
N GLY A 181 -7.33 -12.14 -20.72
CA GLY A 181 -7.03 -10.76 -20.32
C GLY A 181 -6.97 -10.54 -18.81
N LEU A 182 -7.84 -9.70 -18.27
CA LEU A 182 -7.86 -9.36 -16.85
C LEU A 182 -8.24 -10.54 -15.95
N GLY A 183 -9.22 -11.37 -16.37
CA GLY A 183 -9.70 -12.47 -15.54
C GLY A 183 -8.62 -13.46 -15.12
N ILE A 184 -7.83 -13.94 -16.09
CA ILE A 184 -6.73 -14.87 -15.79
C ILE A 184 -5.65 -14.21 -14.91
N THR A 185 -5.43 -12.91 -15.09
CA THR A 185 -4.44 -12.17 -14.29
C THR A 185 -4.84 -12.11 -12.81
N PHE A 186 -6.12 -11.89 -12.52
CA PHE A 186 -6.64 -11.92 -11.14
C PHE A 186 -6.56 -13.31 -10.52
N ILE A 187 -6.89 -14.35 -11.26
CA ILE A 187 -6.79 -15.74 -10.78
C ILE A 187 -5.33 -16.07 -10.42
N ILE A 188 -4.39 -15.71 -11.29
CA ILE A 188 -2.96 -15.94 -11.05
C ILE A 188 -2.50 -15.16 -9.82
N THR A 189 -2.90 -13.90 -9.68
CA THR A 189 -2.54 -13.08 -8.53
C THR A 189 -3.09 -13.68 -7.23
N GLY A 190 -4.33 -14.18 -7.23
CA GLY A 190 -4.91 -14.89 -6.09
C GLY A 190 -4.16 -16.16 -5.73
N LEU A 191 -3.79 -16.98 -6.72
CA LEU A 191 -2.98 -18.19 -6.48
C LEU A 191 -1.58 -17.85 -5.94
N MET A 192 -0.95 -16.79 -6.46
CA MET A 192 0.33 -16.31 -5.94
C MET A 192 0.20 -15.80 -4.49
N ALA A 193 -0.88 -15.09 -4.16
CA ALA A 193 -1.15 -14.63 -2.80
C ALA A 193 -1.26 -15.80 -1.82
N ILE A 194 -1.98 -16.87 -2.18
CA ILE A 194 -2.05 -18.10 -1.36
C ILE A 194 -0.65 -18.72 -1.17
N GLY A 195 0.17 -18.75 -2.23
CA GLY A 195 1.54 -19.23 -2.14
C GLY A 195 2.41 -18.38 -1.19
N PHE A 196 2.27 -17.07 -1.22
CA PHE A 196 2.99 -16.17 -0.31
C PHE A 196 2.50 -16.26 1.14
N MET A 197 1.22 -16.50 1.38
CA MET A 197 0.70 -16.74 2.73
C MET A 197 1.32 -17.97 3.41
N SER A 198 1.76 -18.96 2.65
CA SER A 198 2.48 -20.13 3.21
C SER A 198 3.79 -19.75 3.90
N PHE A 199 4.46 -18.68 3.48
CA PHE A 199 5.66 -18.19 4.14
C PHE A 199 5.37 -17.58 5.52
N GLY A 200 4.17 -17.03 5.73
CA GLY A 200 3.74 -16.51 7.02
C GLY A 200 3.75 -17.59 8.12
N GLY A 201 3.30 -18.78 7.81
CA GLY A 201 3.30 -19.91 8.74
C GLY A 201 4.69 -20.45 9.11
N MET A 202 5.72 -20.17 8.30
CA MET A 202 7.08 -20.62 8.56
C MET A 202 7.82 -19.73 9.58
N LEU A 203 7.50 -18.43 9.62
CA LEU A 203 8.17 -17.47 10.52
C LEU A 203 7.47 -17.30 11.87
N THR A 204 6.16 -17.48 11.92
CA THR A 204 5.36 -17.39 13.15
C THR A 204 5.30 -18.70 13.92
N GLY A 205 6.29 -19.55 13.84
CA GLY A 205 6.52 -20.76 14.65
C GLY A 205 5.43 -21.16 15.65
N GLY A 206 4.22 -21.36 15.22
CA GLY A 206 3.20 -22.13 15.95
C GLY A 206 2.20 -21.38 16.83
N ASP A 207 2.22 -20.05 17.02
CA ASP A 207 1.35 -19.44 18.04
C ASP A 207 0.49 -18.22 17.64
N GLU A 208 0.47 -17.79 16.37
CA GLU A 208 -0.59 -16.87 15.94
C GLU A 208 -0.94 -17.14 14.46
N ALA A 209 -2.14 -17.70 14.25
CA ALA A 209 -2.79 -17.61 12.97
C ALA A 209 -2.83 -16.14 12.56
N PRO A 210 -2.55 -15.78 11.29
CA PRO A 210 -2.68 -14.42 10.85
C PRO A 210 -4.09 -13.94 11.19
N LYS A 211 -4.21 -12.99 12.08
CA LYS A 211 -5.46 -12.25 12.27
C LYS A 211 -5.75 -11.63 10.92
N THR A 212 -6.55 -12.31 10.16
CA THR A 212 -7.15 -11.79 8.95
C THR A 212 -7.83 -10.50 9.39
N THR A 213 -7.44 -9.38 8.83
CA THR A 213 -8.06 -8.06 9.00
C THR A 213 -9.50 -8.06 8.43
N THR A 214 -10.23 -9.14 8.67
CA THR A 214 -11.65 -9.27 8.37
C THR A 214 -12.49 -8.93 9.59
N GLU A 215 -11.86 -8.64 10.74
CA GLU A 215 -12.58 -8.33 11.98
C GLU A 215 -12.70 -6.83 12.29
N GLU A 216 -12.24 -5.94 11.43
CA GLU A 216 -12.55 -4.50 11.57
C GLU A 216 -13.56 -3.98 10.54
N ILE A 217 -14.32 -4.85 9.90
CA ILE A 217 -15.67 -4.55 9.48
C ILE A 217 -16.62 -5.31 10.44
N VAL A 218 -16.40 -5.18 11.71
CA VAL A 218 -17.50 -5.21 12.65
C VAL A 218 -18.22 -3.88 12.42
N LEU A 219 -19.29 -3.96 11.67
CA LEU A 219 -20.39 -3.02 11.79
C LEU A 219 -20.53 -2.68 13.26
N ASP A 220 -20.21 -1.42 13.57
CA ASP A 220 -20.38 -0.84 14.87
C ASP A 220 -21.76 -1.29 15.35
N SER A 221 -21.84 -2.04 16.44
CA SER A 221 -23.09 -2.51 17.03
C SER A 221 -23.97 -1.34 17.46
N ASP A 222 -23.44 -0.12 17.40
CA ASP A 222 -24.18 1.11 17.60
C ASP A 222 -25.14 1.46 16.44
N SER A 223 -25.02 0.81 15.28
CA SER A 223 -25.97 1.02 14.18
C SER A 223 -27.29 0.26 14.39
N GLU A 224 -27.32 -0.77 15.22
CA GLU A 224 -28.58 -1.47 15.56
C GLU A 224 -29.44 -0.64 16.55
N ASP A 225 -28.83 0.20 17.38
CA ASP A 225 -29.59 1.07 18.28
C ASP A 225 -30.28 2.22 17.53
N TYR A 226 -29.68 2.76 16.47
CA TYR A 226 -30.31 3.81 15.64
C TYR A 226 -31.50 3.30 14.82
N ILE A 227 -31.45 2.05 14.33
CA ILE A 227 -32.57 1.46 13.58
C ILE A 227 -33.76 1.19 14.49
N ASN A 228 -33.52 0.79 15.74
CA ASN A 228 -34.57 0.56 16.71
C ASN A 228 -35.24 1.86 17.22
N GLU A 229 -34.51 2.98 17.24
CA GLU A 229 -35.09 4.30 17.58
C GLU A 229 -35.98 4.84 16.46
N GLU A 230 -35.61 4.69 15.18
CA GLU A 230 -36.45 5.13 14.05
C GLU A 230 -37.75 4.31 13.95
N ASP A 231 -37.68 3.00 14.18
CA ASP A 231 -38.86 2.15 14.19
C ASP A 231 -39.81 2.44 15.37
N GLN A 232 -39.29 2.84 16.53
CA GLN A 232 -40.11 3.27 17.67
C GLN A 232 -40.79 4.61 17.42
N ILE A 233 -40.11 5.56 16.80
CA ILE A 233 -40.68 6.87 16.45
C ILE A 233 -41.79 6.71 15.38
N LEU A 234 -41.66 5.76 14.44
CA LEU A 234 -42.67 5.47 13.44
C LEU A 234 -43.89 4.74 14.01
N MET A 235 -43.73 3.95 15.07
CA MET A 235 -44.85 3.31 15.75
C MET A 235 -45.66 4.26 16.63
N ASP A 236 -44.98 5.20 17.31
CA ASP A 236 -45.67 6.21 18.15
C ASP A 236 -46.45 7.23 17.31
N THR A 237 -45.91 7.64 16.13
CA THR A 237 -46.62 8.55 15.22
C THR A 237 -47.88 7.93 14.59
N ASN A 238 -47.97 6.61 14.49
CA ASN A 238 -49.18 5.93 13.97
C ASN A 238 -50.28 5.73 15.03
N ASN A 239 -49.94 5.78 16.33
CA ASN A 239 -50.94 5.65 17.41
C ASN A 239 -51.63 6.98 17.75
N ASP A 240 -51.08 8.13 17.33
CA ASP A 240 -51.70 9.44 17.55
C ASP A 240 -52.70 9.88 16.46
N ILE A 241 -53.01 9.00 15.48
CA ILE A 241 -53.94 9.29 14.36
C ILE A 241 -55.21 8.47 14.44
N GLU A 242 -55.44 7.63 15.46
CA GLU A 242 -56.73 7.04 15.78
C GLU A 242 -57.37 7.71 17.02
#